data_7ea9720e7477e245ec76ba29474ecbff
#
_entry.id   7ea9720e7477e245ec76ba29474ecbff
#
_cell.length_a   1.000
_cell.length_b   1.000
_cell.length_c   1.000
_cell.angle_alpha   90.00
_cell.angle_beta   90.00
_cell.angle_gamma   90.00
#
_symmetry.space_group_name_H-M   'P 1'
#
loop_
_entity.id
_entity.type
_entity.pdbx_description
1 polymer ?
#
loop_
_entity_poly.entity_id
_entity_poly.type
_entity_poly.pdbx_seq_one_letter_code
_entity_poly.pdbx_strand_id
1 'polypeptide(L)'
;VNNELIINATPTEIAIALLRDKQLVELHKEKNNIQFSVGDIYIGRVKKLMPGLNAAFVDVGSEKDAFLHYLDLGPQILSLQKFLKACLNRKSKIPSLQKFPNEPDIDKNGKITQVLQPGQPIVVQIVKEPISTKGPRLSSEITIAGRNLVLLPFSDKVSVSQKIESAEERQRLKTLIQSIKPRNYGVIVRTVAESKKVAVLDNELKALVRKWEAAFEGIKEGNIPQRILSEISRTSAILRDALNGSFSHIYVNDEVIFEEVKEYISEIAPEKEKIVKLYKGKTPIFEHFGIEKAIKASFGRTVSLKNGAYLVIEHTEAMHVIDVNSGNRSRTSKDQETNALDVNLAACDEIARQLLLRDMGGIIVVDFIDMQNNDHKQMVYEKMKALLSQQKAKHNVLPLSKFGLMQITRQRVRPEMHIDTTEKCPTCKGTGEIYPSILVEKDIELALENF
;
A
#
# COMPACT_ATOMS: atom_id res chain seq x y z
N VAL A 1 -15.68 17.64 -0.22
CA VAL A 1 -14.51 16.91 -0.75
C VAL A 1 -14.98 16.01 -1.86
N ASN A 2 -14.49 16.24 -3.08
CA ASN A 2 -14.82 15.48 -4.26
C ASN A 2 -13.63 14.60 -4.66
N ASN A 3 -13.81 13.26 -4.62
CA ASN A 3 -12.77 12.33 -5.02
C ASN A 3 -13.09 11.78 -6.42
N GLU A 4 -12.08 11.74 -7.27
CA GLU A 4 -12.13 11.16 -8.62
C GLU A 4 -11.00 10.16 -8.77
N LEU A 5 -11.28 9.01 -9.37
CA LEU A 5 -10.28 8.00 -9.68
C LEU A 5 -10.07 7.96 -11.19
N ILE A 6 -8.82 8.09 -11.62
CA ILE A 6 -8.45 8.05 -13.02
C ILE A 6 -7.54 6.84 -13.25
N ILE A 7 -7.98 5.92 -14.09
CA ILE A 7 -7.28 4.68 -14.40
C ILE A 7 -6.80 4.77 -15.84
N ASN A 8 -5.48 4.75 -15.99
CA ASN A 8 -4.80 4.74 -17.29
C ASN A 8 -4.17 3.37 -17.51
N ALA A 9 -4.77 2.58 -18.35
CA ALA A 9 -4.26 1.29 -18.75
C ALA A 9 -3.52 1.40 -20.07
N THR A 10 -2.33 0.83 -20.11
CA THR A 10 -1.48 0.65 -21.30
C THR A 10 -1.17 -0.85 -21.46
N PRO A 11 -0.64 -1.32 -22.58
CA PRO A 11 -0.27 -2.71 -22.75
C PRO A 11 0.75 -3.23 -21.72
N THR A 12 1.53 -2.35 -21.11
CA THR A 12 2.64 -2.70 -20.19
C THR A 12 2.34 -2.42 -18.72
N GLU A 13 1.53 -1.41 -18.43
CA GLU A 13 1.24 -0.99 -17.05
C GLU A 13 -0.17 -0.41 -16.89
N ILE A 14 -0.69 -0.52 -15.69
CA ILE A 14 -1.89 0.19 -15.22
C ILE A 14 -1.44 1.25 -14.22
N ALA A 15 -1.76 2.51 -14.51
CA ALA A 15 -1.52 3.61 -13.59
C ALA A 15 -2.85 4.14 -13.06
N ILE A 16 -2.96 4.29 -11.74
CA ILE A 16 -4.18 4.72 -11.05
C ILE A 16 -3.87 5.98 -10.27
N ALA A 17 -4.55 7.06 -10.57
CA ALA A 17 -4.42 8.33 -9.89
C ALA A 17 -5.69 8.66 -9.11
N LEU A 18 -5.54 9.00 -7.83
CA LEU A 18 -6.60 9.53 -7.00
C LEU A 18 -6.49 11.06 -6.94
N LEU A 19 -7.52 11.72 -7.42
CA LEU A 19 -7.66 13.17 -7.31
C LEU A 19 -8.62 13.50 -6.17
N ARG A 20 -8.26 14.48 -5.35
CA ARG A 20 -9.12 15.09 -4.32
C ARG A 20 -9.25 16.57 -4.63
N ASP A 21 -10.49 17.01 -4.90
CA ASP A 21 -10.75 18.40 -5.34
C ASP A 21 -9.80 18.81 -6.49
N LYS A 22 -9.62 17.89 -7.47
CA LYS A 22 -8.73 18.00 -8.65
C LYS A 22 -7.23 18.06 -8.34
N GLN A 23 -6.82 17.84 -7.10
CA GLN A 23 -5.40 17.73 -6.72
C GLN A 23 -4.98 16.26 -6.63
N LEU A 24 -3.86 15.90 -7.24
CA LEU A 24 -3.30 14.55 -7.17
C LEU A 24 -2.83 14.24 -5.74
N VAL A 25 -3.43 13.22 -5.10
CA VAL A 25 -3.10 12.82 -3.72
C VAL A 25 -2.49 11.43 -3.62
N GLU A 26 -2.86 10.51 -4.53
CA GLU A 26 -2.25 9.18 -4.59
C GLU A 26 -2.00 8.81 -6.05
N LEU A 27 -0.90 8.13 -6.29
CA LEU A 27 -0.55 7.55 -7.58
C LEU A 27 -0.10 6.11 -7.35
N HIS A 28 -0.61 5.20 -8.17
CA HIS A 28 -0.22 3.79 -8.16
C HIS A 28 0.15 3.41 -9.58
N LYS A 29 1.25 2.69 -9.73
CA LYS A 29 1.69 2.11 -11.00
C LYS A 29 1.89 0.62 -10.82
N GLU A 30 1.36 -0.17 -11.72
CA GLU A 30 1.44 -1.61 -11.71
C GLU A 30 1.73 -2.15 -13.11
N LYS A 31 2.67 -3.06 -13.22
CA LYS A 31 2.90 -3.78 -14.49
C LYS A 31 1.78 -4.81 -14.70
N ASN A 32 1.31 -4.96 -15.93
CA ASN A 32 0.19 -5.85 -16.28
C ASN A 32 0.40 -7.33 -15.95
N ASN A 33 1.62 -7.77 -15.62
CA ASN A 33 1.98 -9.17 -15.36
C ASN A 33 2.65 -9.36 -14.00
N ILE A 34 2.08 -8.82 -12.92
CA ILE A 34 2.61 -9.12 -11.58
C ILE A 34 2.09 -10.49 -11.14
N GLN A 35 2.98 -11.48 -11.18
CA GLN A 35 2.84 -12.70 -10.41
C GLN A 35 3.33 -12.41 -8.97
N PHE A 36 2.71 -13.08 -7.98
CA PHE A 36 3.04 -12.95 -6.56
C PHE A 36 2.65 -11.61 -5.93
N SER A 37 1.45 -11.13 -6.22
CA SER A 37 0.87 -9.92 -5.60
C SER A 37 0.57 -10.14 -4.12
N VAL A 38 0.67 -9.05 -3.33
CA VAL A 38 0.27 -9.09 -1.92
C VAL A 38 -1.20 -9.53 -1.79
N GLY A 39 -1.44 -10.54 -0.95
CA GLY A 39 -2.75 -11.14 -0.75
C GLY A 39 -2.97 -12.45 -1.50
N ASP A 40 -2.22 -12.73 -2.57
CA ASP A 40 -2.27 -14.01 -3.27
C ASP A 40 -1.95 -15.17 -2.33
N ILE A 41 -2.74 -16.26 -2.42
CA ILE A 41 -2.55 -17.46 -1.60
C ILE A 41 -2.06 -18.60 -2.49
N TYR A 42 -0.98 -19.22 -2.06
CA TYR A 42 -0.32 -20.35 -2.73
C TYR A 42 -0.32 -21.58 -1.84
N ILE A 43 -0.36 -22.74 -2.48
CA ILE A 43 0.20 -23.96 -1.89
C ILE A 43 1.63 -24.03 -2.40
N GLY A 44 2.59 -23.83 -1.50
CA GLY A 44 4.02 -23.93 -1.79
C GLY A 44 4.61 -25.21 -1.21
N ARG A 45 5.91 -25.41 -1.43
CA ARG A 45 6.69 -26.50 -0.86
C ARG A 45 7.87 -25.96 -0.08
N VAL A 46 8.03 -26.38 1.17
CA VAL A 46 9.19 -26.01 1.99
C VAL A 46 10.45 -26.58 1.35
N LYS A 47 11.36 -25.72 0.90
CA LYS A 47 12.65 -26.13 0.30
C LYS A 47 13.71 -26.34 1.37
N LYS A 48 13.91 -25.36 2.24
CA LYS A 48 15.01 -25.34 3.18
C LYS A 48 14.60 -24.65 4.49
N LEU A 49 15.04 -25.21 5.60
CA LEU A 49 14.93 -24.58 6.92
C LEU A 49 16.22 -23.85 7.25
N MET A 50 16.08 -22.69 7.90
CA MET A 50 17.17 -21.83 8.35
C MET A 50 17.05 -21.64 9.87
N PRO A 51 17.56 -22.59 10.70
CA PRO A 51 17.38 -22.54 12.16
C PRO A 51 17.96 -21.28 12.79
N GLY A 52 19.10 -20.79 12.29
CA GLY A 52 19.73 -19.56 12.79
C GLY A 52 18.92 -18.28 12.59
N LEU A 53 18.00 -18.28 11.62
CA LEU A 53 17.06 -17.18 11.37
C LEU A 53 15.65 -17.48 11.88
N ASN A 54 15.43 -18.65 12.44
CA ASN A 54 14.12 -19.19 12.78
C ASN A 54 13.12 -19.05 11.62
N ALA A 55 13.52 -19.43 10.40
CA ALA A 55 12.78 -19.19 9.17
C ALA A 55 12.87 -20.39 8.21
N ALA A 56 12.06 -20.37 7.15
CA ALA A 56 12.08 -21.31 6.05
C ALA A 56 12.10 -20.59 4.71
N PHE A 57 12.72 -21.22 3.70
CA PHE A 57 12.53 -20.87 2.30
C PHE A 57 11.48 -21.80 1.69
N VAL A 58 10.51 -21.21 1.00
CA VAL A 58 9.37 -21.90 0.40
C VAL A 58 9.35 -21.64 -1.10
N ASP A 59 9.17 -22.69 -1.86
CA ASP A 59 8.91 -22.62 -3.29
C ASP A 59 7.43 -22.29 -3.51
N VAL A 60 7.16 -21.17 -4.11
CA VAL A 60 5.82 -20.72 -4.56
C VAL A 60 5.76 -20.57 -6.09
N GLY A 61 6.82 -21.01 -6.80
CA GLY A 61 6.97 -20.84 -8.25
C GLY A 61 7.62 -19.51 -8.65
N SER A 62 8.10 -18.73 -7.70
CA SER A 62 8.85 -17.50 -7.99
C SER A 62 10.31 -17.82 -8.36
N GLU A 63 10.94 -16.93 -9.16
CA GLU A 63 12.35 -17.06 -9.54
C GLU A 63 13.29 -17.20 -8.34
N LYS A 64 13.01 -16.45 -7.29
CA LYS A 64 13.71 -16.53 -6.00
C LYS A 64 12.81 -17.14 -4.94
N ASP A 65 13.38 -18.03 -4.13
CA ASP A 65 12.64 -18.70 -3.05
C ASP A 65 12.04 -17.69 -2.07
N ALA A 66 10.79 -17.92 -1.70
CA ALA A 66 10.06 -17.05 -0.81
C ALA A 66 10.46 -17.26 0.66
N PHE A 67 10.48 -16.20 1.45
CA PHE A 67 10.91 -16.20 2.84
C PHE A 67 9.72 -16.25 3.80
N LEU A 68 9.73 -17.21 4.72
CA LEU A 68 8.72 -17.44 5.75
C LEU A 68 9.38 -17.49 7.13
N HIS A 69 9.16 -16.46 7.96
CA HIS A 69 9.67 -16.43 9.33
C HIS A 69 8.73 -17.19 10.29
N TYR A 70 9.27 -17.72 11.39
CA TYR A 70 8.47 -18.45 12.39
C TYR A 70 7.28 -17.64 12.92
N LEU A 71 7.48 -16.36 13.21
CA LEU A 71 6.42 -15.47 13.69
C LEU A 71 5.32 -15.17 12.64
N ASP A 72 5.57 -15.48 11.37
CA ASP A 72 4.61 -15.32 10.27
C ASP A 72 3.83 -16.62 10.01
N LEU A 73 4.06 -17.71 10.79
CA LEU A 73 3.32 -18.98 10.64
C LEU A 73 1.86 -18.88 11.09
N GLY A 74 1.58 -17.99 12.03
CA GLY A 74 0.30 -17.95 12.71
C GLY A 74 0.12 -19.11 13.72
N PRO A 75 -0.68 -18.87 14.78
CA PRO A 75 -0.85 -19.87 15.85
C PRO A 75 -1.51 -21.17 15.36
N GLN A 76 -2.40 -21.11 14.36
CA GLN A 76 -3.19 -22.25 13.88
C GLN A 76 -2.53 -23.05 12.75
N ILE A 77 -1.23 -22.90 12.53
CA ILE A 77 -0.52 -23.57 11.42
C ILE A 77 -0.71 -25.11 11.42
N LEU A 78 -0.77 -25.75 12.58
CA LEU A 78 -0.97 -27.21 12.67
C LEU A 78 -2.35 -27.63 12.13
N SER A 79 -3.39 -26.85 12.45
CA SER A 79 -4.75 -27.03 11.92
C SER A 79 -4.77 -26.85 10.40
N LEU A 80 -4.10 -25.81 9.88
CA LEU A 80 -4.00 -25.55 8.45
C LEU A 80 -3.26 -26.67 7.70
N GLN A 81 -2.17 -27.17 8.25
CA GLN A 81 -1.42 -28.29 7.67
C GLN A 81 -2.24 -29.58 7.63
N LYS A 82 -2.98 -29.91 8.71
CA LYS A 82 -3.87 -31.07 8.77
C LYS A 82 -5.00 -30.94 7.74
N PHE A 83 -5.57 -29.72 7.60
CA PHE A 83 -6.59 -29.45 6.60
C PHE A 83 -6.05 -29.62 5.17
N LEU A 84 -4.88 -29.04 4.88
CA LEU A 84 -4.23 -29.20 3.58
C LEU A 84 -3.98 -30.67 3.22
N LYS A 85 -3.47 -31.49 4.17
CA LYS A 85 -3.29 -32.92 3.97
C LYS A 85 -4.61 -33.65 3.62
N ALA A 86 -5.71 -33.25 4.28
CA ALA A 86 -7.03 -33.78 3.98
C ALA A 86 -7.52 -33.39 2.59
N CYS A 87 -7.27 -32.14 2.16
CA CYS A 87 -7.61 -31.64 0.81
C CYS A 87 -6.78 -32.31 -0.30
N LEU A 88 -5.52 -32.64 -0.05
CA LEU A 88 -4.65 -33.34 -1.01
C LEU A 88 -4.96 -34.82 -1.16
N ASN A 89 -5.70 -35.40 -0.22
CA ASN A 89 -6.08 -36.84 -0.29
C ASN A 89 -7.21 -37.02 -1.32
N ARG A 90 -6.86 -37.51 -2.51
CA ARG A 90 -7.76 -37.72 -3.65
C ARG A 90 -8.98 -38.62 -3.40
N LYS A 91 -8.99 -39.38 -2.30
CA LYS A 91 -10.07 -40.32 -1.98
C LYS A 91 -11.19 -39.70 -1.12
N SER A 92 -11.00 -38.51 -0.59
CA SER A 92 -11.97 -37.83 0.29
C SER A 92 -12.52 -36.56 -0.33
N LYS A 93 -13.77 -36.22 0.03
CA LYS A 93 -14.33 -34.88 -0.25
C LYS A 93 -13.55 -33.85 0.54
N ILE A 94 -13.44 -32.64 0.00
CA ILE A 94 -12.86 -31.48 0.71
C ILE A 94 -13.61 -31.31 2.03
N PRO A 95 -12.92 -31.31 3.18
CA PRO A 95 -13.59 -31.14 4.47
C PRO A 95 -14.13 -29.74 4.62
N SER A 96 -15.33 -29.58 5.17
CA SER A 96 -15.83 -28.27 5.57
C SER A 96 -15.05 -27.76 6.78
N LEU A 97 -14.48 -26.56 6.69
CA LEU A 97 -13.72 -25.96 7.79
C LEU A 97 -14.58 -25.77 9.05
N GLN A 98 -15.89 -25.51 8.89
CA GLN A 98 -16.84 -25.34 10.02
C GLN A 98 -16.90 -26.56 10.94
N LYS A 99 -16.70 -27.77 10.39
CA LYS A 99 -16.76 -29.06 11.10
C LYS A 99 -15.37 -29.63 11.37
N PHE A 100 -14.31 -28.96 10.94
CA PHE A 100 -12.95 -29.44 11.04
C PHE A 100 -12.41 -29.29 12.47
N PRO A 101 -11.80 -30.35 13.06
CA PRO A 101 -11.22 -30.29 14.40
C PRO A 101 -9.90 -29.50 14.35
N ASN A 102 -9.80 -28.42 15.16
CA ASN A 102 -8.58 -27.66 15.28
C ASN A 102 -7.54 -28.39 16.14
N GLU A 103 -6.28 -28.27 15.75
CA GLU A 103 -5.11 -28.64 16.55
C GLU A 103 -4.76 -27.53 17.53
N PRO A 104 -3.99 -27.82 18.59
CA PRO A 104 -3.48 -26.81 19.51
C PRO A 104 -2.65 -25.74 18.79
N ASP A 105 -2.75 -24.51 19.27
CA ASP A 105 -1.94 -23.40 18.78
C ASP A 105 -0.45 -23.65 19.06
N ILE A 106 0.43 -23.22 18.15
CA ILE A 106 1.88 -23.26 18.37
C ILE A 106 2.33 -22.18 19.34
N ASP A 107 3.42 -22.45 20.08
CA ASP A 107 4.04 -21.47 20.96
C ASP A 107 4.67 -20.33 20.13
N LYS A 108 4.48 -19.08 20.54
CA LYS A 108 5.08 -17.89 19.92
C LYS A 108 6.61 -17.92 19.96
N ASN A 109 7.22 -18.52 20.96
CA ASN A 109 8.65 -18.63 21.17
C ASN A 109 9.24 -19.94 20.64
N GLY A 110 8.48 -20.71 19.85
CA GLY A 110 8.92 -21.98 19.29
C GLY A 110 9.99 -21.83 18.19
N LYS A 111 10.38 -22.98 17.63
CA LYS A 111 11.38 -23.07 16.56
C LYS A 111 10.74 -23.59 15.28
N ILE A 112 11.17 -23.04 14.13
CA ILE A 112 10.67 -23.42 12.80
C ILE A 112 10.86 -24.94 12.54
N THR A 113 11.93 -25.51 13.04
CA THR A 113 12.25 -26.95 12.90
C THR A 113 11.29 -27.88 13.65
N GLN A 114 10.52 -27.37 14.61
CA GLN A 114 9.52 -28.15 15.35
C GLN A 114 8.20 -28.22 14.60
N VAL A 115 7.97 -27.32 13.64
CA VAL A 115 6.67 -27.14 12.96
C VAL A 115 6.74 -27.54 11.49
N LEU A 116 7.86 -27.28 10.82
CA LEU A 116 8.01 -27.52 9.39
C LEU A 116 9.12 -28.52 9.09
N GLN A 117 8.95 -29.23 7.96
CA GLN A 117 9.95 -30.15 7.43
C GLN A 117 10.24 -29.82 5.95
N PRO A 118 11.49 -30.03 5.46
CA PRO A 118 11.79 -29.90 4.04
C PRO A 118 10.93 -30.83 3.19
N GLY A 119 10.51 -30.36 2.02
CA GLY A 119 9.62 -31.09 1.10
C GLY A 119 8.13 -31.03 1.45
N GLN A 120 7.76 -30.53 2.62
CA GLN A 120 6.37 -30.45 3.07
C GLN A 120 5.57 -29.40 2.27
N PRO A 121 4.35 -29.72 1.79
CA PRO A 121 3.44 -28.71 1.24
C PRO A 121 2.91 -27.79 2.36
N ILE A 122 2.75 -26.53 2.04
CA ILE A 122 2.28 -25.50 2.99
C ILE A 122 1.41 -24.46 2.28
N VAL A 123 0.31 -24.04 2.94
CA VAL A 123 -0.49 -22.90 2.47
C VAL A 123 0.15 -21.60 2.97
N VAL A 124 0.41 -20.70 2.07
CA VAL A 124 1.06 -19.42 2.36
C VAL A 124 0.42 -18.27 1.58
N GLN A 125 0.45 -17.09 2.17
CA GLN A 125 -0.01 -15.86 1.57
C GLN A 125 1.17 -14.91 1.34
N ILE A 126 1.20 -14.22 0.21
CA ILE A 126 2.18 -13.18 -0.07
C ILE A 126 1.87 -11.96 0.79
N VAL A 127 2.81 -11.53 1.62
CA VAL A 127 2.68 -10.32 2.45
C VAL A 127 3.58 -9.17 1.98
N LYS A 128 4.62 -9.51 1.19
CA LYS A 128 5.44 -8.54 0.45
C LYS A 128 5.84 -9.14 -0.89
N GLU A 129 5.71 -8.35 -1.93
CA GLU A 129 6.12 -8.70 -3.28
C GLU A 129 7.64 -8.90 -3.38
N PRO A 130 8.12 -9.69 -4.35
CA PRO A 130 9.56 -9.82 -4.58
C PRO A 130 10.17 -8.47 -4.97
N ILE A 131 11.33 -8.14 -4.41
CA ILE A 131 12.02 -6.88 -4.70
C ILE A 131 13.46 -7.17 -5.07
N SER A 132 13.87 -6.77 -6.27
CA SER A 132 15.24 -6.90 -6.77
C SER A 132 15.78 -8.34 -6.61
N THR A 133 16.73 -8.54 -5.73
CA THR A 133 17.41 -9.84 -5.50
C THR A 133 16.71 -10.73 -4.47
N LYS A 134 15.62 -10.24 -3.82
CA LYS A 134 14.91 -10.96 -2.75
C LYS A 134 13.59 -11.52 -3.24
N GLY A 135 13.32 -12.78 -2.91
CA GLY A 135 12.02 -13.41 -3.13
C GLY A 135 10.91 -12.80 -2.26
N PRO A 136 9.65 -13.18 -2.52
CA PRO A 136 8.52 -12.66 -1.76
C PRO A 136 8.59 -13.06 -0.29
N ARG A 137 8.02 -12.23 0.60
CA ARG A 137 7.81 -12.59 2.00
C ARG A 137 6.43 -13.19 2.18
N LEU A 138 6.37 -14.24 2.96
CA LEU A 138 5.18 -15.04 3.20
C LEU A 138 4.65 -14.94 4.62
N SER A 139 3.36 -15.24 4.77
CA SER A 139 2.72 -15.58 6.04
C SER A 139 1.85 -16.82 5.84
N SER A 140 1.72 -17.67 6.86
CA SER A 140 0.70 -18.74 6.92
C SER A 140 -0.50 -18.34 7.77
N GLU A 141 -0.50 -17.15 8.36
CA GLU A 141 -1.70 -16.54 8.93
C GLU A 141 -2.54 -15.95 7.78
N ILE A 142 -3.42 -16.77 7.23
CA ILE A 142 -4.20 -16.44 6.04
C ILE A 142 -5.30 -15.45 6.37
N THR A 143 -5.43 -14.42 5.52
CA THR A 143 -6.50 -13.43 5.60
C THR A 143 -7.16 -13.22 4.25
N ILE A 144 -8.48 -13.14 4.19
CA ILE A 144 -9.21 -12.82 2.97
C ILE A 144 -9.94 -11.50 3.19
N ALA A 145 -9.48 -10.45 2.50
CA ALA A 145 -9.99 -9.12 2.69
C ALA A 145 -11.25 -8.88 1.86
N GLY A 146 -12.34 -8.54 2.55
CA GLY A 146 -13.54 -7.93 1.97
C GLY A 146 -13.55 -6.41 2.15
N ARG A 147 -14.66 -5.77 1.79
CA ARG A 147 -14.86 -4.33 1.95
C ARG A 147 -15.07 -3.94 3.42
N ASN A 148 -16.03 -4.61 4.07
CA ASN A 148 -16.43 -4.33 5.46
C ASN A 148 -15.74 -5.29 6.44
N LEU A 149 -15.39 -6.50 6.00
CA LEU A 149 -14.90 -7.59 6.82
C LEU A 149 -13.57 -8.13 6.28
N VAL A 150 -12.76 -8.69 7.18
CA VAL A 150 -11.62 -9.55 6.82
C VAL A 150 -11.84 -10.90 7.45
N LEU A 151 -11.86 -11.96 6.65
CA LEU A 151 -12.03 -13.34 7.11
C LEU A 151 -10.68 -13.94 7.52
N LEU A 152 -10.66 -14.62 8.65
CA LEU A 152 -9.50 -15.35 9.17
C LEU A 152 -9.86 -16.85 9.33
N PRO A 153 -9.55 -17.70 8.36
CA PRO A 153 -9.75 -19.13 8.49
C PRO A 153 -8.97 -19.72 9.68
N PHE A 154 -9.51 -20.73 10.32
CA PHE A 154 -9.00 -21.42 11.53
C PHE A 154 -8.99 -20.58 12.82
N SER A 155 -9.47 -19.37 12.80
CA SER A 155 -9.61 -18.53 13.99
C SER A 155 -11.06 -18.50 14.46
N ASP A 156 -11.27 -18.23 15.76
CA ASP A 156 -12.62 -17.94 16.29
C ASP A 156 -12.75 -16.49 16.79
N LYS A 157 -11.68 -15.71 16.63
CA LYS A 157 -11.62 -14.34 17.16
C LYS A 157 -12.47 -13.39 16.32
N VAL A 158 -13.19 -12.48 17.02
CA VAL A 158 -13.85 -11.32 16.40
C VAL A 158 -13.21 -10.06 16.93
N SER A 159 -12.66 -9.27 16.04
CA SER A 159 -12.05 -7.97 16.33
C SER A 159 -12.76 -6.87 15.56
N VAL A 160 -12.86 -5.68 16.15
CA VAL A 160 -13.44 -4.50 15.50
C VAL A 160 -12.39 -3.41 15.45
N SER A 161 -12.32 -2.69 14.32
CA SER A 161 -11.38 -1.59 14.13
C SER A 161 -11.50 -0.54 15.24
N GLN A 162 -10.40 -0.20 15.86
CA GLN A 162 -10.34 0.85 16.89
C GLN A 162 -10.54 2.26 16.32
N LYS A 163 -10.51 2.42 14.99
CA LYS A 163 -10.83 3.68 14.31
C LYS A 163 -12.32 4.02 14.29
N ILE A 164 -13.20 3.09 14.67
CA ILE A 164 -14.60 3.36 14.96
C ILE A 164 -14.64 4.00 16.34
N GLU A 165 -14.99 5.28 16.43
CA GLU A 165 -14.89 6.06 17.67
C GLU A 165 -15.95 5.64 18.71
N SER A 166 -17.19 5.34 18.27
CA SER A 166 -18.27 4.92 19.14
C SER A 166 -18.02 3.54 19.76
N ALA A 167 -17.92 3.49 21.09
CA ALA A 167 -17.80 2.23 21.83
C ALA A 167 -19.06 1.36 21.68
N GLU A 168 -20.24 1.97 21.64
CA GLU A 168 -21.53 1.29 21.45
C GLU A 168 -21.59 0.61 20.10
N GLU A 169 -21.16 1.31 19.02
CA GLU A 169 -21.14 0.77 17.67
C GLU A 169 -20.12 -0.37 17.56
N ARG A 170 -18.94 -0.24 18.17
CA ARG A 170 -17.98 -1.35 18.22
C ARG A 170 -18.57 -2.59 18.89
N GLN A 171 -19.28 -2.41 19.99
CA GLN A 171 -19.92 -3.52 20.71
C GLN A 171 -21.07 -4.12 19.89
N ARG A 172 -21.89 -3.29 19.26
CA ARG A 172 -22.98 -3.73 18.33
C ARG A 172 -22.43 -4.61 17.22
N LEU A 173 -21.39 -4.12 16.50
CA LEU A 173 -20.77 -4.84 15.40
C LEU A 173 -20.12 -6.15 15.87
N LYS A 174 -19.46 -6.14 17.02
CA LYS A 174 -18.85 -7.35 17.61
C LYS A 174 -19.89 -8.42 17.90
N THR A 175 -20.96 -8.06 18.62
CA THR A 175 -22.06 -8.99 18.98
C THR A 175 -22.74 -9.52 17.73
N LEU A 176 -23.00 -8.66 16.73
CA LEU A 176 -23.62 -9.02 15.48
C LEU A 176 -22.77 -10.05 14.72
N ILE A 177 -21.49 -9.78 14.53
CA ILE A 177 -20.60 -10.71 13.81
C ILE A 177 -20.43 -12.03 14.59
N GLN A 178 -20.37 -11.98 15.90
CA GLN A 178 -20.34 -13.20 16.73
C GLN A 178 -21.58 -14.09 16.52
N SER A 179 -22.75 -13.50 16.28
CA SER A 179 -23.99 -14.24 16.06
C SER A 179 -24.12 -14.88 14.68
N ILE A 180 -23.49 -14.32 13.66
CA ILE A 180 -23.62 -14.79 12.25
C ILE A 180 -22.40 -15.56 11.74
N LYS A 181 -21.22 -15.42 12.40
CA LYS A 181 -20.00 -16.07 11.92
C LYS A 181 -20.07 -17.59 12.06
N PRO A 182 -19.61 -18.35 11.06
CA PRO A 182 -19.47 -19.78 11.20
C PRO A 182 -18.34 -20.16 12.18
N ARG A 183 -18.39 -21.35 12.72
CA ARG A 183 -17.31 -21.90 13.55
C ARG A 183 -16.01 -22.02 12.74
N ASN A 184 -14.86 -21.84 13.39
CA ASN A 184 -13.52 -21.88 12.81
C ASN A 184 -13.23 -20.77 11.80
N TYR A 185 -14.04 -19.71 11.78
CA TYR A 185 -13.78 -18.51 11.02
C TYR A 185 -13.75 -17.30 11.97
N GLY A 186 -12.62 -16.64 12.06
CA GLY A 186 -12.48 -15.35 12.71
C GLY A 186 -12.83 -14.21 11.74
N VAL A 187 -13.15 -13.07 12.30
CA VAL A 187 -13.53 -11.89 11.52
C VAL A 187 -12.93 -10.63 12.13
N ILE A 188 -12.30 -9.79 11.29
CA ILE A 188 -11.95 -8.43 11.65
C ILE A 188 -12.95 -7.50 10.95
N VAL A 189 -13.64 -6.69 11.73
CA VAL A 189 -14.59 -5.69 11.23
C VAL A 189 -13.81 -4.40 10.92
N ARG A 190 -13.90 -3.94 9.67
CA ARG A 190 -13.22 -2.73 9.19
C ARG A 190 -14.05 -1.48 9.54
N THR A 191 -13.42 -0.32 9.50
CA THR A 191 -14.06 0.98 9.77
C THR A 191 -15.25 1.25 8.84
N VAL A 192 -15.17 0.80 7.59
CA VAL A 192 -16.24 0.97 6.58
C VAL A 192 -17.54 0.24 6.95
N ALA A 193 -17.49 -0.71 7.88
CA ALA A 193 -18.66 -1.44 8.39
C ALA A 193 -19.53 -0.61 9.36
N GLU A 194 -19.07 0.54 9.79
CA GLU A 194 -19.81 1.44 10.68
C GLU A 194 -21.20 1.76 10.09
N SER A 195 -22.22 1.64 10.93
CA SER A 195 -23.64 1.86 10.59
C SER A 195 -24.21 0.95 9.50
N LYS A 196 -23.49 -0.12 9.08
CA LYS A 196 -24.01 -1.07 8.09
C LYS A 196 -25.07 -1.98 8.68
N LYS A 197 -26.05 -2.36 7.82
CA LYS A 197 -27.13 -3.30 8.16
C LYS A 197 -26.57 -4.72 8.24
N VAL A 198 -27.18 -5.55 9.07
CA VAL A 198 -26.83 -6.97 9.27
C VAL A 198 -26.76 -7.72 7.93
N ALA A 199 -27.76 -7.55 7.06
CA ALA A 199 -27.84 -8.27 5.79
C ALA A 199 -26.62 -8.00 4.87
N VAL A 200 -26.04 -6.79 4.90
CA VAL A 200 -24.86 -6.44 4.10
C VAL A 200 -23.65 -7.22 4.63
N LEU A 201 -23.46 -7.25 5.94
CA LEU A 201 -22.32 -7.92 6.57
C LEU A 201 -22.43 -9.45 6.46
N ASP A 202 -23.63 -10.01 6.60
CA ASP A 202 -23.91 -11.44 6.46
C ASP A 202 -23.64 -11.92 5.03
N ASN A 203 -24.12 -11.18 4.03
CA ASN A 203 -23.91 -11.52 2.62
C ASN A 203 -22.40 -11.50 2.27
N GLU A 204 -21.66 -10.49 2.73
CA GLU A 204 -20.23 -10.40 2.50
C GLU A 204 -19.48 -11.54 3.21
N LEU A 205 -19.84 -11.84 4.46
CA LEU A 205 -19.24 -12.95 5.20
C LEU A 205 -19.43 -14.28 4.48
N LYS A 206 -20.64 -14.56 4.00
CA LYS A 206 -20.96 -15.76 3.22
C LYS A 206 -20.18 -15.81 1.90
N ALA A 207 -19.99 -14.68 1.23
CA ALA A 207 -19.19 -14.61 0.01
C ALA A 207 -17.70 -14.91 0.29
N LEU A 208 -17.13 -14.35 1.36
CA LEU A 208 -15.75 -14.62 1.76
C LEU A 208 -15.53 -16.08 2.16
N VAL A 209 -16.47 -16.69 2.87
CA VAL A 209 -16.41 -18.13 3.22
C VAL A 209 -16.44 -18.99 1.97
N ARG A 210 -17.36 -18.72 1.03
CA ARG A 210 -17.42 -19.43 -0.25
C ARG A 210 -16.13 -19.28 -1.06
N LYS A 211 -15.54 -18.08 -1.08
CA LYS A 211 -14.25 -17.81 -1.75
C LYS A 211 -13.13 -18.68 -1.17
N TRP A 212 -13.08 -18.83 0.16
CA TRP A 212 -12.13 -19.70 0.84
C TRP A 212 -12.36 -21.17 0.49
N GLU A 213 -13.59 -21.66 0.57
CA GLU A 213 -13.92 -23.06 0.30
C GLU A 213 -13.62 -23.44 -1.15
N ALA A 214 -13.98 -22.57 -2.11
CA ALA A 214 -13.70 -22.76 -3.53
C ALA A 214 -12.18 -22.77 -3.87
N ALA A 215 -11.35 -22.08 -3.08
CA ALA A 215 -9.90 -22.06 -3.30
C ALA A 215 -9.23 -23.44 -3.23
N PHE A 216 -9.86 -24.42 -2.56
CA PHE A 216 -9.35 -25.78 -2.43
C PHE A 216 -9.94 -26.76 -3.44
N GLU A 217 -10.86 -26.30 -4.29
CA GLU A 217 -11.40 -27.13 -5.36
C GLU A 217 -10.34 -27.37 -6.44
N GLY A 218 -10.21 -28.63 -6.87
CA GLY A 218 -9.30 -29.01 -7.95
C GLY A 218 -7.81 -29.05 -7.60
N ILE A 219 -7.43 -28.93 -6.34
CA ILE A 219 -6.05 -29.05 -5.90
C ILE A 219 -5.50 -30.46 -6.20
N LYS A 220 -4.28 -30.50 -6.77
CA LYS A 220 -3.56 -31.75 -7.04
C LYS A 220 -2.13 -31.63 -6.49
N GLU A 221 -1.69 -32.65 -5.76
CA GLU A 221 -0.34 -32.64 -5.16
C GLU A 221 0.78 -32.50 -6.21
N GLY A 222 0.59 -33.11 -7.40
CA GLY A 222 1.55 -33.01 -8.50
C GLY A 222 1.69 -31.62 -9.12
N ASN A 223 0.84 -30.66 -8.79
CA ASN A 223 0.84 -29.31 -9.33
C ASN A 223 1.37 -28.27 -8.32
N ILE A 224 2.02 -28.68 -7.24
CA ILE A 224 2.62 -27.78 -6.25
C ILE A 224 4.03 -27.40 -6.72
N PRO A 225 4.36 -26.08 -6.77
CA PRO A 225 3.59 -24.95 -6.26
C PRO A 225 2.45 -24.49 -7.18
N GLN A 226 1.32 -24.07 -6.57
CA GLN A 226 0.19 -23.50 -7.32
C GLN A 226 -0.48 -22.37 -6.55
N ARG A 227 -0.97 -21.35 -7.27
CA ARG A 227 -1.83 -20.30 -6.71
C ARG A 227 -3.26 -20.84 -6.58
N ILE A 228 -3.82 -20.80 -5.38
CA ILE A 228 -5.17 -21.29 -5.09
C ILE A 228 -6.19 -20.15 -4.96
N LEU A 229 -5.72 -18.95 -4.62
CA LEU A 229 -6.56 -17.78 -4.56
C LEU A 229 -5.75 -16.56 -5.01
N SER A 230 -6.30 -15.84 -5.96
CA SER A 230 -5.77 -14.54 -6.38
C SER A 230 -6.45 -13.43 -5.59
N GLU A 231 -5.69 -12.49 -5.09
CA GLU A 231 -6.28 -11.23 -4.64
C GLU A 231 -6.95 -10.56 -5.85
N ILE A 232 -7.99 -9.79 -5.61
CA ILE A 232 -8.61 -8.96 -6.65
C ILE A 232 -7.53 -8.06 -7.27
N SER A 233 -7.72 -7.71 -8.55
CA SER A 233 -6.80 -6.79 -9.23
C SER A 233 -6.51 -5.57 -8.34
N ARG A 234 -5.32 -5.00 -8.45
CA ARG A 234 -4.94 -3.84 -7.60
C ARG A 234 -5.93 -2.69 -7.74
N THR A 235 -6.47 -2.51 -8.93
CA THR A 235 -7.56 -1.57 -9.20
C THR A 235 -8.75 -1.83 -8.28
N SER A 236 -9.23 -3.07 -8.23
CA SER A 236 -10.33 -3.48 -7.36
C SER A 236 -9.97 -3.39 -5.87
N ALA A 237 -8.71 -3.70 -5.51
CA ALA A 237 -8.22 -3.56 -4.13
C ALA A 237 -8.19 -2.08 -3.68
N ILE A 238 -7.75 -1.16 -4.56
CA ILE A 238 -7.77 0.28 -4.30
C ILE A 238 -9.22 0.76 -4.17
N LEU A 239 -10.10 0.33 -5.06
CA LEU A 239 -11.53 0.66 -5.00
C LEU A 239 -12.18 0.15 -3.71
N ARG A 240 -11.93 -1.10 -3.35
CA ARG A 240 -12.39 -1.69 -2.07
C ARG A 240 -12.02 -0.83 -0.88
N ASP A 241 -10.79 -0.32 -0.87
CA ASP A 241 -10.22 0.39 0.27
C ASP A 241 -10.47 1.89 0.25
N ALA A 242 -10.63 2.50 -0.92
CA ALA A 242 -10.78 3.93 -1.10
C ALA A 242 -12.24 4.37 -1.30
N LEU A 243 -13.08 3.52 -1.92
CA LEU A 243 -14.44 3.89 -2.29
C LEU A 243 -15.30 4.23 -1.07
N ASN A 244 -15.63 5.50 -0.93
CA ASN A 244 -16.53 6.02 0.12
C ASN A 244 -17.61 6.93 -0.49
N GLY A 245 -18.40 7.59 0.36
CA GLY A 245 -19.47 8.50 -0.06
C GLY A 245 -19.02 9.67 -0.92
N SER A 246 -17.77 10.09 -0.80
CA SER A 246 -17.20 11.28 -1.46
C SER A 246 -16.70 11.05 -2.89
N PHE A 247 -16.76 9.81 -3.42
CA PHE A 247 -16.40 9.53 -4.81
C PHE A 247 -17.50 9.96 -5.77
N SER A 248 -17.14 10.81 -6.73
CA SER A 248 -18.03 11.31 -7.78
C SER A 248 -17.90 10.58 -9.09
N HIS A 249 -16.67 10.26 -9.51
CA HIS A 249 -16.40 9.62 -10.79
C HIS A 249 -15.18 8.67 -10.73
N ILE A 250 -15.26 7.64 -11.58
CA ILE A 250 -14.15 6.73 -11.88
C ILE A 250 -14.03 6.70 -13.40
N TYR A 251 -12.93 7.19 -13.95
CA TYR A 251 -12.67 7.19 -15.38
C TYR A 251 -11.65 6.12 -15.74
N VAL A 252 -11.94 5.35 -16.79
CA VAL A 252 -11.10 4.26 -17.29
C VAL A 252 -10.93 4.41 -18.79
N ASN A 253 -9.73 4.27 -19.33
CA ASN A 253 -9.45 4.38 -20.77
C ASN A 253 -9.45 3.05 -21.53
N ASP A 254 -9.60 1.92 -20.84
CA ASP A 254 -9.60 0.56 -21.40
C ASP A 254 -10.95 -0.11 -21.18
N GLU A 255 -11.51 -0.75 -22.22
CA GLU A 255 -12.85 -1.36 -22.16
C GLU A 255 -12.88 -2.60 -21.26
N VAL A 256 -11.83 -3.40 -21.22
CA VAL A 256 -11.79 -4.62 -20.39
C VAL A 256 -11.75 -4.25 -18.92
N ILE A 257 -10.85 -3.33 -18.55
CA ILE A 257 -10.74 -2.84 -17.17
C ILE A 257 -12.00 -2.06 -16.76
N PHE A 258 -12.62 -1.34 -17.68
CA PHE A 258 -13.90 -0.66 -17.41
C PHE A 258 -14.99 -1.64 -17.01
N GLU A 259 -15.16 -2.75 -17.73
CA GLU A 259 -16.17 -3.77 -17.38
C GLU A 259 -15.81 -4.47 -16.05
N GLU A 260 -14.53 -4.81 -15.82
CA GLU A 260 -14.08 -5.37 -14.53
C GLU A 260 -14.39 -4.44 -13.35
N VAL A 261 -14.07 -3.15 -13.48
CA VAL A 261 -14.33 -2.13 -12.46
C VAL A 261 -15.82 -1.95 -12.23
N LYS A 262 -16.61 -1.92 -13.30
CA LYS A 262 -18.05 -1.76 -13.24
C LYS A 262 -18.71 -2.95 -12.55
N GLU A 263 -18.34 -4.18 -12.93
CA GLU A 263 -18.83 -5.42 -12.30
C GLU A 263 -18.49 -5.42 -10.80
N TYR A 264 -17.24 -5.12 -10.47
CA TYR A 264 -16.78 -5.04 -9.08
C TYR A 264 -17.55 -3.98 -8.26
N ILE A 265 -17.79 -2.79 -8.82
CA ILE A 265 -18.57 -1.74 -8.14
C ILE A 265 -20.03 -2.17 -7.98
N SER A 266 -20.62 -2.83 -8.99
CA SER A 266 -22.00 -3.36 -8.90
C SER A 266 -22.12 -4.39 -7.78
N GLU A 267 -21.08 -5.19 -7.52
CA GLU A 267 -21.08 -6.17 -6.42
C GLU A 267 -20.97 -5.49 -5.04
N ILE A 268 -20.04 -4.52 -4.88
CA ILE A 268 -19.73 -3.92 -3.57
C ILE A 268 -20.55 -2.68 -3.20
N ALA A 269 -21.09 -1.97 -4.21
CA ALA A 269 -21.83 -0.72 -4.06
C ALA A 269 -22.73 -0.45 -5.28
N PRO A 270 -23.81 -1.22 -5.47
CA PRO A 270 -24.66 -1.13 -6.66
C PRO A 270 -25.18 0.28 -6.95
N GLU A 271 -25.42 1.07 -5.90
CA GLU A 271 -25.88 2.46 -6.01
C GLU A 271 -24.85 3.38 -6.67
N LYS A 272 -23.59 2.93 -6.76
CA LYS A 272 -22.47 3.70 -7.33
C LYS A 272 -22.01 3.24 -8.71
N GLU A 273 -22.62 2.24 -9.30
CA GLU A 273 -22.24 1.74 -10.63
C GLU A 273 -22.16 2.86 -11.67
N LYS A 274 -23.08 3.83 -11.62
CA LYS A 274 -23.19 4.95 -12.57
C LYS A 274 -22.01 5.93 -12.53
N ILE A 275 -21.16 5.91 -11.48
CA ILE A 275 -20.00 6.78 -11.40
C ILE A 275 -18.83 6.28 -12.27
N VAL A 276 -18.85 5.01 -12.69
CA VAL A 276 -17.83 4.43 -13.58
C VAL A 276 -18.11 4.89 -15.02
N LYS A 277 -17.10 5.47 -15.65
CA LYS A 277 -17.19 6.03 -17.01
C LYS A 277 -16.02 5.58 -17.86
N LEU A 278 -16.33 5.10 -19.06
CA LEU A 278 -15.34 4.83 -20.08
C LEU A 278 -14.89 6.14 -20.73
N TYR A 279 -13.58 6.39 -20.70
CA TYR A 279 -12.98 7.56 -21.34
C TYR A 279 -12.65 7.24 -22.82
N LYS A 280 -13.28 7.98 -23.75
CA LYS A 280 -13.08 7.83 -25.21
C LYS A 280 -12.50 9.10 -25.85
N GLY A 281 -11.83 9.95 -25.07
CA GLY A 281 -11.23 11.18 -25.57
C GLY A 281 -10.02 10.91 -26.48
N LYS A 282 -9.71 11.86 -27.38
CA LYS A 282 -8.54 11.77 -28.26
C LYS A 282 -7.21 12.05 -27.51
N THR A 283 -7.26 12.86 -26.47
CA THR A 283 -6.10 13.18 -25.63
C THR A 283 -5.87 12.05 -24.62
N PRO A 284 -4.63 11.65 -24.34
CA PRO A 284 -4.35 10.69 -23.27
C PRO A 284 -5.04 11.07 -21.96
N ILE A 285 -5.61 10.09 -21.26
CA ILE A 285 -6.46 10.36 -20.09
C ILE A 285 -5.73 11.14 -18.99
N PHE A 286 -4.46 10.84 -18.70
CA PHE A 286 -3.69 11.56 -17.68
C PHE A 286 -3.36 12.99 -18.09
N GLU A 287 -3.17 13.24 -19.37
CA GLU A 287 -2.99 14.59 -19.90
C GLU A 287 -4.30 15.39 -19.80
N HIS A 288 -5.44 14.78 -20.19
CA HIS A 288 -6.77 15.40 -20.13
C HIS A 288 -7.13 15.88 -18.71
N PHE A 289 -6.82 15.06 -17.69
CA PHE A 289 -7.07 15.41 -16.28
C PHE A 289 -5.93 16.19 -15.63
N GLY A 290 -4.91 16.60 -16.38
CA GLY A 290 -3.76 17.37 -15.87
C GLY A 290 -2.83 16.59 -14.93
N ILE A 291 -2.97 15.27 -14.87
CA ILE A 291 -2.20 14.41 -13.96
C ILE A 291 -0.71 14.41 -14.32
N GLU A 292 -0.35 14.43 -15.61
CA GLU A 292 1.05 14.47 -16.03
C GLU A 292 1.77 15.73 -15.54
N LYS A 293 1.09 16.90 -15.60
CA LYS A 293 1.62 18.14 -15.05
C LYS A 293 1.76 18.07 -13.54
N ALA A 294 0.76 17.46 -12.87
CA ALA A 294 0.77 17.27 -11.42
C ALA A 294 1.92 16.33 -10.99
N ILE A 295 2.19 15.26 -11.74
CA ILE A 295 3.32 14.35 -11.51
C ILE A 295 4.64 15.12 -11.63
N LYS A 296 4.86 15.83 -12.72
CA LYS A 296 6.09 16.62 -12.94
C LYS A 296 6.32 17.64 -11.81
N ALA A 297 5.26 18.34 -11.38
CA ALA A 297 5.33 19.31 -10.29
C ALA A 297 5.53 18.69 -8.90
N SER A 298 5.08 17.44 -8.69
CA SER A 298 5.05 16.83 -7.36
C SER A 298 6.21 15.86 -7.08
N PHE A 299 6.92 15.37 -8.09
CA PHE A 299 8.00 14.38 -7.91
C PHE A 299 9.41 14.98 -8.04
N GLY A 300 9.54 16.27 -8.33
CA GLY A 300 10.82 16.97 -8.33
C GLY A 300 11.42 17.06 -6.91
N ARG A 301 12.71 17.39 -6.85
CA ARG A 301 13.41 17.72 -5.59
C ARG A 301 12.74 18.90 -4.88
N THR A 302 12.29 19.90 -5.63
CA THR A 302 11.61 21.10 -5.13
C THR A 302 10.13 21.00 -5.43
N VAL A 303 9.28 21.23 -4.43
CA VAL A 303 7.83 21.23 -4.52
C VAL A 303 7.28 22.59 -4.10
N SER A 304 6.63 23.27 -5.02
CA SER A 304 6.07 24.62 -4.77
C SER A 304 4.75 24.54 -4.01
N LEU A 305 4.58 25.43 -3.05
CA LEU A 305 3.34 25.66 -2.31
C LEU A 305 2.49 26.75 -2.98
N LYS A 306 1.17 26.72 -2.79
CA LYS A 306 0.23 27.70 -3.38
C LYS A 306 0.54 29.16 -3.00
N ASN A 307 1.24 29.36 -1.90
CA ASN A 307 1.56 30.66 -1.35
C ASN A 307 2.93 31.23 -1.78
N GLY A 308 3.62 30.57 -2.71
CA GLY A 308 4.95 30.97 -3.17
C GLY A 308 6.13 30.48 -2.33
N ALA A 309 5.85 29.82 -1.21
CA ALA A 309 6.84 29.04 -0.48
C ALA A 309 7.11 27.70 -1.20
N TYR A 310 8.10 26.93 -0.78
CA TYR A 310 8.42 25.65 -1.39
C TYR A 310 9.10 24.71 -0.40
N LEU A 311 9.01 23.40 -0.69
CA LEU A 311 9.72 22.36 0.03
C LEU A 311 10.89 21.88 -0.81
N VAL A 312 12.01 21.55 -0.16
CA VAL A 312 13.09 20.76 -0.75
C VAL A 312 13.06 19.38 -0.10
N ILE A 313 12.91 18.34 -0.91
CA ILE A 313 12.78 16.96 -0.43
C ILE A 313 14.00 16.19 -0.91
N GLU A 314 14.75 15.65 0.03
CA GLU A 314 15.95 14.85 -0.22
C GLU A 314 15.88 13.49 0.45
N HIS A 315 16.50 12.51 -0.19
CA HIS A 315 16.57 11.14 0.28
C HIS A 315 18.03 10.81 0.59
N THR A 316 18.27 10.36 1.82
CA THR A 316 19.55 9.79 2.22
C THR A 316 19.41 8.27 2.33
N GLU A 317 20.50 7.56 2.59
CA GLU A 317 20.46 6.11 2.79
C GLU A 317 19.54 5.70 3.96
N ALA A 318 19.48 6.49 5.02
CA ALA A 318 18.82 6.13 6.28
C ALA A 318 17.49 6.87 6.51
N MET A 319 17.30 8.06 5.95
CA MET A 319 16.16 8.92 6.25
C MET A 319 15.81 9.86 5.09
N HIS A 320 14.64 10.46 5.19
CA HIS A 320 14.20 11.54 4.32
C HIS A 320 14.32 12.87 5.04
N VAL A 321 14.75 13.89 4.33
CA VAL A 321 14.87 15.25 4.87
C VAL A 321 13.99 16.18 4.04
N ILE A 322 13.21 17.01 4.70
CA ILE A 322 12.32 17.99 4.07
C ILE A 322 12.64 19.35 4.68
N ASP A 323 13.09 20.29 3.84
CA ASP A 323 13.38 21.66 4.21
C ASP A 323 12.27 22.60 3.73
N VAL A 324 11.78 23.48 4.61
CA VAL A 324 10.66 24.40 4.35
C VAL A 324 11.21 25.80 4.09
N ASN A 325 10.95 26.33 2.89
CA ASN A 325 11.42 27.63 2.46
C ASN A 325 10.28 28.63 2.22
N SER A 326 10.41 29.85 2.72
CA SER A 326 9.40 30.91 2.58
C SER A 326 9.31 31.48 1.15
N GLY A 327 10.35 31.30 0.34
CA GLY A 327 10.40 31.85 -1.03
C GLY A 327 10.23 33.35 -1.06
N ASN A 328 9.47 33.86 -2.03
CA ASN A 328 9.23 35.30 -2.23
C ASN A 328 8.31 35.92 -1.17
N ARG A 329 7.76 35.16 -0.24
CA ARG A 329 6.84 35.65 0.80
C ARG A 329 7.53 36.47 1.88
N SER A 330 8.86 36.44 1.98
CA SER A 330 9.64 37.29 2.89
C SER A 330 9.45 38.81 2.67
N ARG A 331 8.78 39.21 1.57
CA ARG A 331 8.51 40.60 1.21
C ARG A 331 7.13 41.13 1.63
N THR A 332 6.31 40.33 2.32
CA THR A 332 4.98 40.76 2.80
C THR A 332 5.11 41.58 4.07
N SER A 333 4.22 42.57 4.25
CA SER A 333 4.21 43.51 5.39
C SER A 333 3.76 42.88 6.74
N LYS A 334 3.62 41.57 6.82
CA LYS A 334 3.32 40.85 8.05
C LYS A 334 4.57 40.71 8.93
N ASP A 335 4.37 40.64 10.24
CA ASP A 335 5.38 40.24 11.20
C ASP A 335 6.05 38.91 10.80
N GLN A 336 7.38 38.83 10.99
CA GLN A 336 8.18 37.68 10.60
C GLN A 336 7.66 36.36 11.24
N GLU A 337 7.30 36.42 12.50
CA GLU A 337 6.78 35.25 13.26
C GLU A 337 5.45 34.76 12.67
N THR A 338 4.51 35.65 12.39
CA THR A 338 3.22 35.32 11.78
C THR A 338 3.40 34.76 10.37
N ASN A 339 4.36 35.28 9.61
CA ASN A 339 4.65 34.75 8.27
C ASN A 339 5.26 33.34 8.34
N ALA A 340 6.17 33.10 9.29
CA ALA A 340 6.75 31.78 9.52
C ALA A 340 5.66 30.76 9.89
N LEU A 341 4.73 31.10 10.78
CA LEU A 341 3.59 30.25 11.13
C LEU A 341 2.72 29.92 9.92
N ASP A 342 2.33 30.94 9.14
CA ASP A 342 1.48 30.75 7.93
C ASP A 342 2.14 29.80 6.91
N VAL A 343 3.46 29.94 6.70
CA VAL A 343 4.22 29.08 5.79
C VAL A 343 4.32 27.66 6.34
N ASN A 344 4.67 27.51 7.61
CA ASN A 344 4.82 26.21 8.25
C ASN A 344 3.49 25.44 8.29
N LEU A 345 2.37 26.11 8.55
CA LEU A 345 1.04 25.49 8.50
C LEU A 345 0.67 25.04 7.08
N ALA A 346 0.98 25.85 6.05
CA ALA A 346 0.76 25.46 4.67
C ALA A 346 1.69 24.31 4.24
N ALA A 347 2.92 24.30 4.75
CA ALA A 347 3.88 23.22 4.53
C ALA A 347 3.39 21.89 5.11
N CYS A 348 2.73 21.89 6.28
CA CYS A 348 2.16 20.66 6.85
C CYS A 348 1.20 19.94 5.89
N ASP A 349 0.31 20.68 5.22
CA ASP A 349 -0.65 20.11 4.26
C ASP A 349 0.06 19.44 3.10
N GLU A 350 1.06 20.13 2.53
CA GLU A 350 1.82 19.60 1.40
C GLU A 350 2.74 18.45 1.81
N ILE A 351 3.41 18.51 2.96
CA ILE A 351 4.24 17.43 3.48
C ILE A 351 3.39 16.17 3.66
N ALA A 352 2.24 16.26 4.32
CA ALA A 352 1.34 15.14 4.50
C ALA A 352 0.89 14.53 3.16
N ARG A 353 0.64 15.37 2.13
CA ARG A 353 0.33 14.94 0.77
C ARG A 353 1.53 14.25 0.12
N GLN A 354 2.74 14.81 0.24
CA GLN A 354 3.96 14.24 -0.35
C GLN A 354 4.33 12.89 0.26
N LEU A 355 4.18 12.72 1.58
CA LEU A 355 4.39 11.45 2.26
C LEU A 355 3.46 10.34 1.72
N LEU A 356 2.22 10.70 1.39
CA LEU A 356 1.24 9.79 0.81
C LEU A 356 1.52 9.52 -0.66
N LEU A 357 1.74 10.57 -1.46
CA LEU A 357 1.93 10.50 -2.92
C LEU A 357 3.19 9.72 -3.31
N ARG A 358 4.29 9.94 -2.59
CA ARG A 358 5.57 9.25 -2.82
C ARG A 358 5.72 7.93 -2.07
N ASP A 359 4.73 7.52 -1.27
CA ASP A 359 4.80 6.37 -0.35
C ASP A 359 6.01 6.42 0.61
N MET A 360 6.44 7.63 1.01
CA MET A 360 7.60 7.80 1.87
C MET A 360 7.38 7.17 3.24
N GLY A 361 8.33 6.38 3.69
CA GLY A 361 8.27 5.67 4.97
C GLY A 361 9.64 5.51 5.61
N GLY A 362 9.68 5.14 6.87
CA GLY A 362 10.90 5.11 7.68
C GLY A 362 11.02 6.38 8.52
N ILE A 363 12.21 6.93 8.63
CA ILE A 363 12.50 8.15 9.39
C ILE A 363 12.42 9.35 8.45
N ILE A 364 11.63 10.36 8.82
CA ILE A 364 11.48 11.62 8.10
C ILE A 364 11.79 12.75 9.08
N VAL A 365 12.67 13.66 8.69
CA VAL A 365 13.01 14.87 9.43
C VAL A 365 12.54 16.07 8.63
N VAL A 366 11.75 16.93 9.25
CA VAL A 366 11.28 18.17 8.66
C VAL A 366 11.93 19.33 9.36
N ASP A 367 12.58 20.21 8.59
CA ASP A 367 13.15 21.47 9.03
C ASP A 367 12.15 22.58 8.72
N PHE A 368 11.45 23.04 9.76
CA PHE A 368 10.47 24.13 9.68
C PHE A 368 11.15 25.47 9.86
N ILE A 369 10.55 26.52 9.26
CA ILE A 369 11.02 27.88 9.49
C ILE A 369 10.97 28.20 10.99
N ASP A 370 12.04 28.76 11.51
CA ASP A 370 12.17 29.12 12.92
C ASP A 370 11.01 29.97 13.44
N MET A 371 10.50 29.59 14.59
CA MET A 371 9.46 30.28 15.35
C MET A 371 9.93 30.48 16.78
N GLN A 372 9.66 31.65 17.35
CA GLN A 372 9.98 31.93 18.76
C GLN A 372 8.86 31.49 19.69
N ASN A 373 7.60 31.68 19.28
CA ASN A 373 6.43 31.41 20.09
C ASN A 373 6.18 29.88 20.20
N ASN A 374 6.10 29.38 21.44
CA ASN A 374 5.82 28.00 21.71
C ASN A 374 4.40 27.57 21.31
N ASP A 375 3.42 28.47 21.36
CA ASP A 375 2.05 28.17 20.92
C ASP A 375 2.02 27.93 19.41
N HIS A 376 2.80 28.69 18.63
CA HIS A 376 2.95 28.48 17.18
C HIS A 376 3.58 27.11 16.87
N LYS A 377 4.63 26.74 17.61
CA LYS A 377 5.25 25.40 17.50
C LYS A 377 4.24 24.28 17.79
N GLN A 378 3.42 24.47 18.82
CA GLN A 378 2.38 23.51 19.18
C GLN A 378 1.32 23.42 18.07
N MET A 379 0.87 24.54 17.49
CA MET A 379 -0.09 24.53 16.37
C MET A 379 0.42 23.74 15.16
N VAL A 380 1.69 23.90 14.78
CA VAL A 380 2.32 23.16 13.67
C VAL A 380 2.36 21.67 13.99
N TYR A 381 2.75 21.30 15.21
CA TYR A 381 2.77 19.89 15.66
C TYR A 381 1.39 19.25 15.62
N GLU A 382 0.38 19.91 16.18
CA GLU A 382 -0.98 19.38 16.23
C GLU A 382 -1.57 19.23 14.81
N LYS A 383 -1.33 20.21 13.94
CA LYS A 383 -1.76 20.15 12.55
C LYS A 383 -1.14 18.96 11.82
N MET A 384 0.18 18.76 11.92
CA MET A 384 0.85 17.62 11.30
C MET A 384 0.30 16.29 11.84
N LYS A 385 0.14 16.17 13.15
CA LYS A 385 -0.44 14.99 13.80
C LYS A 385 -1.86 14.71 13.32
N ALA A 386 -2.70 15.72 13.20
CA ALA A 386 -4.08 15.59 12.70
C ALA A 386 -4.12 15.12 11.23
N LEU A 387 -3.27 15.70 10.38
CA LEU A 387 -3.19 15.33 8.96
C LEU A 387 -2.73 13.87 8.76
N LEU A 388 -1.71 13.45 9.51
CA LEU A 388 -1.20 12.08 9.41
C LEU A 388 -2.15 11.05 10.03
N SER A 389 -2.94 11.41 11.05
CA SER A 389 -3.93 10.51 11.65
C SER A 389 -5.02 10.07 10.65
N GLN A 390 -5.28 10.84 9.61
CA GLN A 390 -6.20 10.50 8.53
C GLN A 390 -5.62 9.45 7.57
N GLN A 391 -4.31 9.26 7.56
CA GLN A 391 -3.64 8.27 6.71
C GLN A 391 -3.72 6.86 7.30
N LYS A 392 -3.68 5.85 6.43
CA LYS A 392 -3.76 4.43 6.82
C LYS A 392 -2.48 3.91 7.47
N ALA A 393 -1.32 4.43 7.05
CA ALA A 393 -0.03 3.99 7.55
C ALA A 393 0.17 4.35 9.02
N LYS A 394 0.70 3.41 9.81
CA LYS A 394 1.08 3.69 11.19
C LYS A 394 2.20 4.73 11.20
N HIS A 395 2.10 5.71 12.07
CA HIS A 395 3.05 6.81 12.19
C HIS A 395 3.19 7.25 13.64
N ASN A 396 4.29 7.89 13.92
CA ASN A 396 4.52 8.62 15.16
C ASN A 396 5.14 9.97 14.81
N VAL A 397 4.65 11.05 15.44
CA VAL A 397 5.12 12.42 15.24
C VAL A 397 5.62 12.93 16.58
N LEU A 398 6.84 13.42 16.63
CA LEU A 398 7.39 14.06 17.82
C LEU A 398 7.21 15.58 17.73
N PRO A 399 7.02 16.28 18.86
CA PRO A 399 7.00 17.75 18.88
C PRO A 399 8.27 18.35 18.30
N LEU A 400 8.21 19.61 17.85
CA LEU A 400 9.38 20.30 17.34
C LEU A 400 10.48 20.34 18.40
N SER A 401 11.69 20.02 17.99
CA SER A 401 12.89 20.13 18.82
C SER A 401 13.23 21.60 19.08
N LYS A 402 14.20 21.86 19.96
CA LYS A 402 14.74 23.21 20.21
C LYS A 402 15.32 23.85 18.93
N PHE A 403 15.70 23.03 17.94
CA PHE A 403 16.26 23.46 16.66
C PHE A 403 15.22 23.60 15.55
N GLY A 404 13.92 23.59 15.87
CA GLY A 404 12.86 23.69 14.86
C GLY A 404 12.57 22.40 14.08
N LEU A 405 13.29 21.29 14.36
CA LEU A 405 13.15 20.04 13.64
C LEU A 405 11.98 19.22 14.16
N MET A 406 11.14 18.72 13.25
CA MET A 406 10.10 17.72 13.55
C MET A 406 10.55 16.35 13.06
N GLN A 407 10.44 15.35 13.93
CA GLN A 407 10.78 13.96 13.61
C GLN A 407 9.49 13.15 13.43
N ILE A 408 9.40 12.44 12.31
CA ILE A 408 8.26 11.60 11.97
C ILE A 408 8.79 10.20 11.67
N THR A 409 8.15 9.17 12.24
CA THR A 409 8.34 7.80 11.78
C THR A 409 7.06 7.31 11.14
N ARG A 410 7.17 6.71 9.95
CA ARG A 410 6.03 6.21 9.19
C ARG A 410 6.32 4.80 8.68
N GLN A 411 5.35 3.89 8.88
CA GLN A 411 5.47 2.51 8.39
C GLN A 411 5.58 2.50 6.86
N ARG A 412 6.57 1.76 6.34
CA ARG A 412 6.68 1.47 4.91
C ARG A 412 5.60 0.45 4.54
N VAL A 413 4.57 0.89 3.83
CA VAL A 413 3.45 0.05 3.39
C VAL A 413 3.74 -0.52 2.00
N ARG A 414 4.37 0.28 1.14
CA ARG A 414 4.76 -0.04 -0.24
C ARG A 414 6.19 0.42 -0.51
N PRO A 415 6.80 -0.05 -1.61
CA PRO A 415 8.02 0.57 -2.12
C PRO A 415 7.79 2.05 -2.38
N GLU A 416 8.78 2.86 -2.08
CA GLU A 416 8.75 4.28 -2.35
C GLU A 416 8.69 4.53 -3.87
N MET A 417 7.86 5.50 -4.26
CA MET A 417 7.68 5.84 -5.66
C MET A 417 8.71 6.91 -6.07
N HIS A 418 9.62 6.53 -6.94
CA HIS A 418 10.56 7.44 -7.59
C HIS A 418 10.14 7.65 -9.04
N ILE A 419 9.98 8.90 -9.43
CA ILE A 419 9.73 9.29 -10.82
C ILE A 419 10.80 10.33 -11.19
N ASP A 420 11.68 9.95 -12.10
CA ASP A 420 12.66 10.88 -12.65
C ASP A 420 11.94 11.93 -13.50
N THR A 421 11.92 13.16 -13.01
CA THR A 421 11.30 14.29 -13.71
C THR A 421 12.31 15.09 -14.54
N THR A 422 13.60 14.73 -14.46
CA THR A 422 14.71 15.39 -15.15
C THR A 422 15.59 14.38 -15.84
N GLU A 423 16.12 14.73 -16.99
CA GLU A 423 17.17 13.99 -17.68
C GLU A 423 18.53 14.63 -17.43
N LYS A 424 19.57 13.81 -17.39
CA LYS A 424 20.94 14.34 -17.33
C LYS A 424 21.24 15.10 -18.61
N CYS A 425 21.69 16.33 -18.48
CA CYS A 425 22.13 17.14 -19.63
C CYS A 425 23.18 16.36 -20.46
N PRO A 426 22.97 16.13 -21.74
CA PRO A 426 23.92 15.37 -22.56
C PRO A 426 25.28 16.07 -22.69
N THR A 427 25.31 17.40 -22.58
CA THR A 427 26.53 18.22 -22.70
C THR A 427 27.39 18.13 -21.45
N CYS A 428 26.83 18.46 -20.27
CA CYS A 428 27.60 18.47 -19.00
C CYS A 428 27.45 17.16 -18.20
N LYS A 429 26.65 16.20 -18.66
CA LYS A 429 26.39 14.91 -17.98
C LYS A 429 25.97 15.06 -16.51
N GLY A 430 25.39 16.20 -16.16
CA GLY A 430 24.92 16.53 -14.81
C GLY A 430 25.92 17.29 -13.93
N THR A 431 27.08 17.65 -14.42
CA THR A 431 28.08 18.45 -13.65
C THR A 431 27.68 19.93 -13.52
N GLY A 432 26.83 20.45 -14.41
CA GLY A 432 26.52 21.90 -14.48
C GLY A 432 27.62 22.74 -15.16
N GLU A 433 28.77 22.14 -15.44
CA GLU A 433 29.94 22.79 -16.05
C GLU A 433 30.27 22.15 -17.41
N ILE A 434 30.73 22.95 -18.33
CA ILE A 434 31.21 22.51 -19.64
C ILE A 434 32.64 22.99 -19.83
N TYR A 435 33.44 22.24 -20.58
CA TYR A 435 34.78 22.68 -20.94
C TYR A 435 34.70 23.99 -21.73
N PRO A 436 35.59 24.98 -21.43
CA PRO A 436 35.63 26.21 -22.22
C PRO A 436 35.90 25.89 -23.70
N SER A 437 35.21 26.56 -24.60
CA SER A 437 35.37 26.39 -26.06
C SER A 437 36.82 26.62 -26.54
N ILE A 438 37.60 27.39 -25.82
CA ILE A 438 39.04 27.63 -26.03
C ILE A 438 39.89 26.32 -25.98
N LEU A 439 39.44 25.32 -25.22
CA LEU A 439 40.16 24.02 -25.14
C LEU A 439 39.77 23.06 -26.29
N VAL A 440 38.60 23.26 -26.91
CA VAL A 440 38.09 22.41 -27.99
C VAL A 440 38.94 22.61 -29.30
N GLU A 441 39.40 23.81 -29.56
CA GLU A 441 40.29 24.08 -30.71
C GLU A 441 41.61 23.31 -30.57
N LYS A 442 42.19 23.31 -29.37
CA LYS A 442 43.42 22.60 -29.06
C LYS A 442 43.30 21.09 -29.11
N ASP A 443 42.15 20.55 -28.66
CA ASP A 443 41.84 19.12 -28.73
C ASP A 443 41.61 18.67 -30.17
N ILE A 444 41.02 19.52 -31.04
CA ILE A 444 40.86 19.28 -32.46
C ILE A 444 42.22 19.31 -33.20
N GLU A 445 43.07 20.30 -32.89
CA GLU A 445 44.44 20.37 -33.44
C GLU A 445 45.25 19.14 -33.07
N LEU A 446 45.25 18.73 -31.78
CA LEU A 446 45.92 17.51 -31.32
C LEU A 446 45.36 16.23 -31.95
N ALA A 447 44.06 16.16 -32.20
CA ALA A 447 43.45 15.02 -32.89
C ALA A 447 43.82 14.96 -34.38
N LEU A 448 43.95 16.10 -35.03
CA LEU A 448 44.39 16.22 -36.43
C LEU A 448 45.88 15.95 -36.60
N GLU A 449 46.73 16.27 -35.64
CA GLU A 449 48.16 15.95 -35.66
C GLU A 449 48.43 14.46 -35.44
N ASN A 450 47.50 13.71 -34.84
CA ASN A 450 47.65 12.27 -34.60
C ASN A 450 46.96 11.38 -35.67
N PHE A 451 46.42 11.97 -36.76
CA PHE A 451 45.92 11.33 -37.94
C PHE A 451 46.93 11.43 -39.05
#